data_cae426f4500ee98a33caa27225fed72a
#
_entry.id   cae426f4500ee98a33caa27225fed72a
#
_cell.length_a   1.000
_cell.length_b   1.000
_cell.length_c   1.000
_cell.angle_alpha   90.00
_cell.angle_beta   90.00
_cell.angle_gamma   90.00
#
_symmetry.space_group_name_H-M   'P 1'
#
loop_
_entity.id
_entity.type
_entity.pdbx_description
1 polymer ?
#
loop_
_entity_poly.entity_id
_entity_poly.type
_entity_poly.pdbx_seq_one_letter_code
_entity_poly.pdbx_strand_id
1 'polypeptide(L)'
;GVPFCHSGCPLGNMIPDFNELVKDEDWEEAAHILHSTNNFPEFTGRVCPAPCEASCVLGINEPPVTIEMIEKEIGDRAWSEGWALPQPPAKRTGKTVAVIGSGPCGLAAAQQLNRAGHTVVVYERADEPGGLLTYGIPAFKLEKEIVFRRVDQILQEGVEIRCNSEVGKNVPTGELAQYDAVLIATGSTVPRGLPIPGADLKGVHFAMEFLPQQTRRVLGKPVVEQEILATGKNVVVIGGGDTGSDCVGTSLRQGCKSLVNLELLPKPPIDRHPDNPWPQWSFVLRTSSS
;
A
#
# COMPACT_ATOMS: atom_id res chain seq x y z
N GLY A 1 26.34 4.29 -15.55
CA GLY A 1 24.98 3.94 -15.96
C GLY A 1 24.05 3.92 -14.76
N VAL A 2 22.75 3.82 -14.99
CA VAL A 2 21.76 3.74 -13.88
C VAL A 2 21.90 2.38 -13.19
N PRO A 3 21.97 2.31 -11.85
CA PRO A 3 21.99 1.05 -11.11
C PRO A 3 20.76 0.18 -11.39
N PHE A 4 20.93 -1.15 -11.47
CA PHE A 4 19.81 -2.04 -11.78
C PHE A 4 18.72 -2.03 -10.70
N CYS A 5 19.07 -1.91 -9.42
CA CYS A 5 18.10 -1.77 -8.35
C CYS A 5 17.27 -0.48 -8.49
N HIS A 6 17.90 0.64 -8.86
CA HIS A 6 17.22 1.90 -9.16
C HIS A 6 16.23 1.71 -10.34
N SER A 7 16.69 1.11 -11.46
CA SER A 7 15.83 0.83 -12.62
C SER A 7 14.71 -0.19 -12.31
N GLY A 8 14.93 -1.08 -11.36
CA GLY A 8 13.94 -2.05 -10.89
C GLY A 8 12.89 -1.46 -9.95
N CYS A 9 13.14 -0.28 -9.38
CA CYS A 9 12.19 0.41 -8.52
C CYS A 9 11.22 1.25 -9.37
N PRO A 10 9.88 1.03 -9.28
CA PRO A 10 8.91 1.83 -10.01
C PRO A 10 8.91 3.32 -9.64
N LEU A 11 9.36 3.67 -8.43
CA LEU A 11 9.51 5.05 -7.98
C LEU A 11 10.85 5.66 -8.41
N GLY A 12 11.81 4.84 -8.87
CA GLY A 12 13.15 5.28 -9.18
C GLY A 12 13.92 5.75 -7.94
N ASN A 13 13.77 5.05 -6.82
CA ASN A 13 14.50 5.37 -5.58
C ASN A 13 16.00 5.31 -5.81
N MET A 14 16.73 6.28 -5.27
CA MET A 14 18.19 6.37 -5.33
C MET A 14 18.82 5.40 -4.32
N ILE A 15 18.68 4.11 -4.60
CA ILE A 15 18.96 3.02 -3.67
C ILE A 15 20.43 2.95 -3.24
N PRO A 16 21.43 3.00 -4.15
CA PRO A 16 22.83 3.01 -3.73
C PRO A 16 23.17 4.21 -2.85
N ASP A 17 22.58 5.37 -3.15
CA ASP A 17 22.88 6.62 -2.45
C ASP A 17 22.43 6.54 -0.98
N PHE A 18 21.18 6.16 -0.71
CA PHE A 18 20.75 6.01 0.68
C PHE A 18 21.41 4.82 1.40
N ASN A 19 21.79 3.75 0.69
CA ASN A 19 22.52 2.64 1.29
C ASN A 19 23.93 3.05 1.74
N GLU A 20 24.62 3.89 0.98
CA GLU A 20 25.93 4.43 1.36
C GLU A 20 25.83 5.31 2.60
N LEU A 21 24.83 6.19 2.65
CA LEU A 21 24.57 7.04 3.80
C LEU A 21 24.24 6.23 5.06
N VAL A 22 23.42 5.18 4.94
CA VAL A 22 23.14 4.26 6.06
C VAL A 22 24.40 3.55 6.53
N LYS A 23 25.25 3.09 5.62
CA LYS A 23 26.55 2.47 5.96
C LYS A 23 27.45 3.45 6.75
N ASP A 24 27.41 4.72 6.41
CA ASP A 24 28.19 5.78 7.05
C ASP A 24 27.47 6.38 8.29
N GLU A 25 26.34 5.77 8.69
CA GLU A 25 25.50 6.15 9.83
C GLU A 25 24.82 7.53 9.70
N ASP A 26 24.79 8.10 8.49
CA ASP A 26 24.09 9.35 8.19
C ASP A 26 22.61 9.09 7.82
N TRP A 27 21.84 8.72 8.83
CA TRP A 27 20.45 8.32 8.71
C TRP A 27 19.52 9.48 8.32
N GLU A 28 19.81 10.69 8.77
CA GLU A 28 19.00 11.87 8.45
C GLU A 28 19.08 12.19 6.96
N GLU A 29 20.29 12.23 6.40
CA GLU A 29 20.47 12.46 4.98
C GLU A 29 19.93 11.28 4.14
N ALA A 30 20.08 10.04 4.61
CA ALA A 30 19.44 8.88 3.98
C ALA A 30 17.91 9.03 3.91
N ALA A 31 17.29 9.55 4.96
CA ALA A 31 15.86 9.84 4.98
C ALA A 31 15.49 10.96 3.98
N HIS A 32 16.29 12.00 3.85
CA HIS A 32 16.10 13.06 2.86
C HIS A 32 16.17 12.52 1.43
N ILE A 33 17.20 11.73 1.11
CA ILE A 33 17.36 11.11 -0.20
C ILE A 33 16.18 10.18 -0.52
N LEU A 34 15.77 9.34 0.42
CA LEU A 34 14.64 8.42 0.22
C LEU A 34 13.32 9.17 0.00
N HIS A 35 13.02 10.18 0.81
CA HIS A 35 11.80 10.99 0.66
C HIS A 35 11.79 11.87 -0.59
N SER A 36 12.90 12.06 -1.28
CA SER A 36 12.92 12.81 -2.54
C SER A 36 12.18 12.09 -3.67
N THR A 37 12.06 10.77 -3.60
CA THR A 37 11.39 9.92 -4.58
C THR A 37 10.21 9.14 -4.01
N ASN A 38 10.21 8.86 -2.71
CA ASN A 38 9.20 8.06 -2.03
C ASN A 38 8.50 8.87 -0.92
N ASN A 39 7.22 9.14 -1.09
CA ASN A 39 6.43 9.85 -0.07
C ASN A 39 6.26 9.05 1.23
N PHE A 40 6.22 7.72 1.14
CA PHE A 40 5.76 6.85 2.24
C PHE A 40 6.67 5.63 2.44
N PRO A 41 7.95 5.83 2.79
CA PRO A 41 8.88 4.72 2.96
C PRO A 41 8.45 3.75 4.08
N GLU A 42 7.73 4.20 5.09
CA GLU A 42 7.17 3.36 6.13
C GLU A 42 6.07 2.42 5.62
N PHE A 43 5.38 2.75 4.52
CA PHE A 43 4.41 1.85 3.88
C PHE A 43 5.11 0.89 2.93
N THR A 44 5.91 1.42 2.01
CA THR A 44 6.60 0.60 1.01
C THR A 44 7.56 -0.37 1.66
N GLY A 45 8.29 0.03 2.70
CA GLY A 45 9.18 -0.84 3.46
C GLY A 45 8.48 -1.97 4.24
N ARG A 46 7.12 -2.01 4.23
CA ARG A 46 6.34 -3.08 4.88
C ARG A 46 5.53 -3.93 3.89
N VAL A 47 5.20 -3.38 2.73
CA VAL A 47 4.24 -4.04 1.82
C VAL A 47 4.66 -4.04 0.35
N CYS A 48 5.81 -3.48 0.02
CA CYS A 48 6.35 -3.53 -1.34
C CYS A 48 6.85 -4.93 -1.67
N PRO A 49 6.59 -5.49 -2.86
CA PRO A 49 7.17 -6.77 -3.26
C PRO A 49 8.68 -6.69 -3.57
N ALA A 50 9.30 -5.52 -3.39
CA ALA A 50 10.72 -5.25 -3.55
C ALA A 50 11.31 -5.68 -4.93
N PRO A 51 10.80 -5.19 -6.06
CA PRO A 51 11.34 -5.53 -7.37
C PRO A 51 12.80 -5.03 -7.54
N CYS A 52 13.21 -4.06 -6.75
CA CYS A 52 14.59 -3.59 -6.67
C CYS A 52 15.55 -4.68 -6.17
N GLU A 53 15.13 -5.51 -5.20
CA GLU A 53 15.93 -6.65 -4.71
C GLU A 53 16.05 -7.73 -5.80
N ALA A 54 14.97 -8.01 -6.54
CA ALA A 54 15.00 -8.94 -7.66
C ALA A 54 15.95 -8.48 -8.79
N SER A 55 16.18 -7.17 -8.90
CA SER A 55 17.07 -6.54 -9.88
C SER A 55 18.48 -6.24 -9.33
N CYS A 56 18.73 -6.53 -8.06
CA CYS A 56 20.03 -6.30 -7.43
C CYS A 56 21.12 -7.13 -8.12
N VAL A 57 22.24 -6.51 -8.50
CA VAL A 57 23.36 -7.20 -9.15
C VAL A 57 24.01 -8.23 -8.24
N LEU A 58 23.96 -8.03 -6.91
CA LEU A 58 24.44 -9.01 -5.96
C LEU A 58 23.64 -10.32 -6.05
N GLY A 59 22.33 -10.21 -6.37
CA GLY A 59 21.43 -11.36 -6.55
C GLY A 59 21.74 -12.28 -7.71
N ILE A 60 22.82 -12.02 -8.50
CA ILE A 60 23.30 -12.92 -9.55
C ILE A 60 24.00 -14.15 -8.95
N ASN A 61 24.77 -13.96 -7.89
CA ASN A 61 25.62 -14.99 -7.28
C ASN A 61 25.55 -15.06 -5.74
N GLU A 62 24.86 -14.11 -5.11
CA GLU A 62 24.67 -14.02 -3.66
C GLU A 62 23.22 -13.60 -3.35
N PRO A 63 22.75 -13.67 -2.10
CA PRO A 63 21.49 -13.04 -1.72
C PRO A 63 21.53 -11.53 -2.01
N PRO A 64 20.44 -10.95 -2.56
CA PRO A 64 20.39 -9.52 -2.83
C PRO A 64 20.48 -8.71 -1.54
N VAL A 65 20.85 -7.43 -1.67
CA VAL A 65 20.74 -6.47 -0.55
C VAL A 65 19.27 -6.39 -0.11
N THR A 66 19.04 -6.40 1.19
CA THR A 66 17.70 -6.29 1.81
C THR A 66 17.20 -4.84 1.76
N ILE A 67 16.96 -4.35 0.56
CA ILE A 67 16.67 -2.94 0.28
C ILE A 67 15.38 -2.50 0.97
N GLU A 68 14.34 -3.34 0.92
CA GLU A 68 13.06 -3.05 1.55
C GLU A 68 13.19 -2.86 3.07
N MET A 69 13.97 -3.71 3.73
CA MET A 69 14.21 -3.59 5.17
C MET A 69 15.00 -2.33 5.52
N ILE A 70 15.97 -1.95 4.70
CA ILE A 70 16.74 -0.70 4.89
C ILE A 70 15.82 0.50 4.70
N GLU A 71 15.00 0.51 3.66
CA GLU A 71 14.00 1.55 3.41
C GLU A 71 13.01 1.70 4.57
N LYS A 72 12.53 0.56 5.11
CA LYS A 72 11.68 0.54 6.31
C LYS A 72 12.37 1.19 7.49
N GLU A 73 13.61 0.79 7.78
CA GLU A 73 14.37 1.32 8.91
C GLU A 73 14.64 2.81 8.78
N ILE A 74 15.00 3.30 7.59
CA ILE A 74 15.14 4.73 7.32
C ILE A 74 13.82 5.46 7.60
N GLY A 75 12.70 4.94 7.09
CA GLY A 75 11.38 5.51 7.29
C GLY A 75 10.98 5.54 8.78
N ASP A 76 11.16 4.44 9.50
CA ASP A 76 10.81 4.34 10.92
C ASP A 76 11.68 5.28 11.78
N ARG A 77 12.98 5.39 11.50
CA ARG A 77 13.89 6.35 12.16
C ARG A 77 13.51 7.80 11.86
N ALA A 78 13.15 8.13 10.61
CA ALA A 78 12.72 9.47 10.27
C ALA A 78 11.54 9.94 11.13
N TRP A 79 10.67 9.03 11.57
CA TRP A 79 9.60 9.33 12.50
C TRP A 79 10.07 9.37 13.96
N SER A 80 10.85 8.41 14.40
CA SER A 80 11.27 8.32 15.82
C SER A 80 12.22 9.44 16.22
N GLU A 81 13.09 9.86 15.30
CA GLU A 81 14.06 10.95 15.52
C GLU A 81 13.47 12.34 15.20
N GLY A 82 12.25 12.40 14.66
CA GLY A 82 11.56 13.66 14.38
C GLY A 82 12.01 14.37 13.11
N TRP A 83 12.57 13.67 12.13
CA TRP A 83 12.93 14.23 10.82
C TRP A 83 11.75 14.27 9.84
N ALA A 84 10.77 13.39 10.02
CA ALA A 84 9.54 13.35 9.21
C ALA A 84 8.56 14.47 9.63
N LEU A 85 8.98 15.74 9.49
CA LEU A 85 8.16 16.89 9.84
C LEU A 85 7.18 17.28 8.73
N PRO A 86 6.02 17.89 9.08
CA PRO A 86 5.14 18.51 8.10
C PRO A 86 5.85 19.61 7.31
N GLN A 87 5.64 19.65 6.00
CA GLN A 87 6.25 20.62 5.09
C GLN A 87 5.16 21.46 4.39
N PRO A 88 4.51 22.39 5.09
CA PRO A 88 3.53 23.26 4.47
C PRO A 88 4.22 24.17 3.43
N PRO A 89 3.55 24.48 2.31
CA PRO A 89 4.15 25.31 1.27
C PRO A 89 4.39 26.74 1.77
N ALA A 90 5.57 27.29 1.47
CA ALA A 90 5.90 28.67 1.83
C ALA A 90 5.02 29.72 1.11
N LYS A 91 4.51 29.39 -0.07
CA LYS A 91 3.67 30.26 -0.89
C LYS A 91 2.59 29.47 -1.61
N ARG A 92 1.36 29.99 -1.60
CA ARG A 92 0.23 29.44 -2.36
C ARG A 92 0.23 29.97 -3.79
N THR A 93 -0.09 29.09 -4.75
CA THR A 93 -0.21 29.44 -6.19
C THR A 93 -1.55 30.09 -6.52
N GLY A 94 -2.54 30.00 -5.64
CA GLY A 94 -3.93 30.38 -5.91
C GLY A 94 -4.70 29.34 -6.73
N LYS A 95 -4.09 28.22 -7.09
CA LYS A 95 -4.73 27.11 -7.81
C LYS A 95 -5.30 26.08 -6.85
N THR A 96 -6.43 25.49 -7.23
CA THR A 96 -7.17 24.49 -6.44
C THR A 96 -7.22 23.15 -7.18
N VAL A 97 -7.00 22.06 -6.47
CA VAL A 97 -7.04 20.71 -7.04
C VAL A 97 -7.95 19.81 -6.20
N ALA A 98 -8.88 19.11 -6.85
CA ALA A 98 -9.61 18.02 -6.24
C ALA A 98 -8.92 16.69 -6.53
N VAL A 99 -8.71 15.87 -5.50
CA VAL A 99 -8.21 14.49 -5.62
C VAL A 99 -9.34 13.54 -5.21
N ILE A 100 -9.70 12.61 -6.09
CA ILE A 100 -10.79 11.66 -5.86
C ILE A 100 -10.20 10.32 -5.43
N GLY A 101 -10.29 10.03 -4.15
CA GLY A 101 -9.73 8.85 -3.48
C GLY A 101 -8.48 9.16 -2.68
N SER A 102 -8.43 8.63 -1.45
CA SER A 102 -7.34 8.79 -0.48
C SER A 102 -6.46 7.54 -0.36
N GLY A 103 -6.46 6.66 -1.35
CA GLY A 103 -5.49 5.57 -1.42
C GLY A 103 -4.05 6.10 -1.54
N PRO A 104 -3.02 5.24 -1.52
CA PRO A 104 -1.63 5.68 -1.54
C PRO A 104 -1.30 6.64 -2.69
N CYS A 105 -1.85 6.40 -3.88
CA CYS A 105 -1.68 7.28 -5.03
C CYS A 105 -2.29 8.66 -4.79
N GLY A 106 -3.52 8.72 -4.27
CA GLY A 106 -4.22 9.98 -3.98
C GLY A 106 -3.53 10.78 -2.88
N LEU A 107 -3.10 10.11 -1.80
CA LEU A 107 -2.37 10.77 -0.70
C LEU A 107 -1.01 11.32 -1.16
N ALA A 108 -0.25 10.55 -1.95
CA ALA A 108 1.03 11.00 -2.48
C ALA A 108 0.87 12.22 -3.41
N ALA A 109 -0.09 12.15 -4.32
CA ALA A 109 -0.39 13.27 -5.21
C ALA A 109 -0.87 14.50 -4.42
N ALA A 110 -1.76 14.33 -3.44
CA ALA A 110 -2.24 15.41 -2.61
C ALA A 110 -1.11 16.11 -1.85
N GLN A 111 -0.21 15.34 -1.25
CA GLN A 111 0.95 15.86 -0.55
C GLN A 111 1.87 16.65 -1.49
N GLN A 112 2.24 16.09 -2.63
CA GLN A 112 3.15 16.75 -3.58
C GLN A 112 2.53 18.01 -4.19
N LEU A 113 1.26 17.96 -4.57
CA LEU A 113 0.53 19.14 -5.10
C LEU A 113 0.41 20.25 -4.04
N ASN A 114 0.16 19.87 -2.78
CA ASN A 114 0.11 20.81 -1.68
C ASN A 114 1.48 21.46 -1.42
N ARG A 115 2.56 20.66 -1.38
CA ARG A 115 3.94 21.16 -1.23
C ARG A 115 4.36 22.06 -2.37
N ALA A 116 3.86 21.81 -3.60
CA ALA A 116 4.04 22.69 -4.75
C ALA A 116 3.25 24.03 -4.64
N GLY A 117 2.46 24.20 -3.58
CA GLY A 117 1.71 25.44 -3.28
C GLY A 117 0.25 25.45 -3.72
N HIS A 118 -0.29 24.37 -4.28
CA HIS A 118 -1.71 24.30 -4.63
C HIS A 118 -2.58 24.08 -3.38
N THR A 119 -3.82 24.52 -3.43
CA THR A 119 -4.82 24.16 -2.41
C THR A 119 -5.46 22.83 -2.83
N VAL A 120 -5.36 21.82 -1.98
CA VAL A 120 -5.77 20.44 -2.32
C VAL A 120 -6.90 19.98 -1.41
N VAL A 121 -7.96 19.45 -2.02
CA VAL A 121 -9.06 18.78 -1.33
C VAL A 121 -9.15 17.33 -1.83
N VAL A 122 -9.08 16.38 -0.90
CA VAL A 122 -9.22 14.94 -1.17
C VAL A 122 -10.64 14.52 -0.82
N TYR A 123 -11.34 13.89 -1.74
CA TYR A 123 -12.65 13.27 -1.51
C TYR A 123 -12.48 11.77 -1.32
N GLU A 124 -12.87 11.27 -0.15
CA GLU A 124 -12.80 9.85 0.21
C GLU A 124 -14.21 9.33 0.52
N ARG A 125 -14.60 8.25 -0.14
CA ARG A 125 -15.93 7.63 0.07
C ARG A 125 -16.06 6.92 1.42
N ALA A 126 -14.94 6.39 1.94
CA ALA A 126 -14.92 5.70 3.23
C ALA A 126 -14.95 6.69 4.41
N ASP A 127 -15.21 6.17 5.59
CA ASP A 127 -15.20 6.93 6.85
C ASP A 127 -13.78 7.20 7.38
N GLU A 128 -12.76 6.51 6.85
CA GLU A 128 -11.35 6.78 7.12
C GLU A 128 -10.54 6.90 5.82
N PRO A 129 -9.52 7.75 5.79
CA PRO A 129 -8.62 7.86 4.66
C PRO A 129 -7.63 6.69 4.59
N GLY A 130 -6.95 6.56 3.46
CA GLY A 130 -5.90 5.58 3.22
C GLY A 130 -6.26 4.47 2.23
N GLY A 131 -7.54 4.32 1.88
CA GLY A 131 -7.98 3.32 0.92
C GLY A 131 -7.57 1.90 1.35
N LEU A 132 -6.83 1.17 0.50
CA LEU A 132 -6.35 -0.18 0.81
C LEU A 132 -5.32 -0.22 1.95
N LEU A 133 -4.57 0.84 2.22
CA LEU A 133 -3.67 0.91 3.38
C LEU A 133 -4.45 0.77 4.69
N THR A 134 -5.65 1.36 4.74
CA THR A 134 -6.53 1.28 5.91
C THR A 134 -7.40 0.03 5.88
N TYR A 135 -8.18 -0.17 4.82
CA TYR A 135 -9.25 -1.18 4.81
C TYR A 135 -8.93 -2.46 4.02
N GLY A 136 -7.84 -2.50 3.26
CA GLY A 136 -7.45 -3.69 2.48
C GLY A 136 -6.38 -4.52 3.17
N ILE A 137 -5.24 -3.90 3.45
CA ILE A 137 -4.08 -4.57 4.05
C ILE A 137 -4.37 -4.84 5.54
N PRO A 138 -4.20 -6.07 6.04
CA PRO A 138 -4.41 -6.39 7.44
C PRO A 138 -3.45 -5.65 8.38
N ALA A 139 -3.90 -5.40 9.62
CA ALA A 139 -3.10 -4.69 10.62
C ALA A 139 -1.81 -5.45 11.02
N PHE A 140 -1.77 -6.76 10.85
CA PHE A 140 -0.56 -7.54 11.13
C PHE A 140 0.53 -7.40 10.04
N LYS A 141 0.22 -6.79 8.89
CA LYS A 141 1.20 -6.40 7.86
C LYS A 141 1.51 -4.91 7.90
N LEU A 142 0.50 -4.08 8.16
CA LEU A 142 0.63 -2.63 8.23
C LEU A 142 -0.26 -2.11 9.36
N GLU A 143 0.35 -1.73 10.46
CA GLU A 143 -0.30 -1.16 11.63
C GLU A 143 -1.02 0.14 11.23
N LYS A 144 -2.26 0.31 11.71
CA LYS A 144 -3.10 1.44 11.27
C LYS A 144 -2.64 2.78 11.83
N GLU A 145 -1.97 2.77 12.97
CA GLU A 145 -1.34 3.94 13.58
C GLU A 145 -0.27 4.55 12.66
N ILE A 146 0.47 3.72 11.91
CA ILE A 146 1.45 4.19 10.92
C ILE A 146 0.76 4.93 9.78
N VAL A 147 -0.38 4.40 9.31
CA VAL A 147 -1.16 5.05 8.25
C VAL A 147 -1.73 6.38 8.74
N PHE A 148 -2.37 6.38 9.91
CA PHE A 148 -3.01 7.58 10.44
C PHE A 148 -1.99 8.66 10.81
N ARG A 149 -0.83 8.30 11.35
CA ARG A 149 0.28 9.23 11.60
C ARG A 149 0.70 9.98 10.32
N ARG A 150 0.80 9.27 9.19
CA ARG A 150 1.13 9.91 7.90
C ARG A 150 -0.01 10.78 7.39
N VAL A 151 -1.25 10.36 7.55
CA VAL A 151 -2.42 11.17 7.21
C VAL A 151 -2.44 12.47 8.03
N ASP A 152 -2.17 12.39 9.33
CA ASP A 152 -2.12 13.57 10.20
C ASP A 152 -1.01 14.55 9.76
N GLN A 153 0.14 14.06 9.34
CA GLN A 153 1.18 14.92 8.76
C GLN A 153 0.69 15.65 7.52
N ILE A 154 0.02 14.94 6.58
CA ILE A 154 -0.53 15.53 5.36
C ILE A 154 -1.57 16.61 5.68
N LEU A 155 -2.42 16.37 6.69
CA LEU A 155 -3.38 17.36 7.17
C LEU A 155 -2.67 18.60 7.77
N GLN A 156 -1.61 18.39 8.55
CA GLN A 156 -0.80 19.49 9.10
C GLN A 156 -0.07 20.29 8.02
N GLU A 157 0.24 19.68 6.88
CA GLU A 157 0.77 20.39 5.70
C GLU A 157 -0.28 21.28 5.01
N GLY A 158 -1.57 21.12 5.33
CA GLY A 158 -2.66 21.94 4.84
C GLY A 158 -3.49 21.33 3.71
N VAL A 159 -3.41 20.00 3.52
CA VAL A 159 -4.35 19.24 2.68
C VAL A 159 -5.66 19.07 3.43
N GLU A 160 -6.80 19.30 2.78
CA GLU A 160 -8.12 18.95 3.30
C GLU A 160 -8.54 17.55 2.84
N ILE A 161 -8.99 16.69 3.77
CA ILE A 161 -9.52 15.36 3.44
C ILE A 161 -10.97 15.29 3.90
N ARG A 162 -11.87 15.02 2.96
CA ARG A 162 -13.31 14.87 3.18
C ARG A 162 -13.69 13.39 3.10
N CYS A 163 -13.78 12.74 4.24
CA CYS A 163 -14.31 11.39 4.35
C CYS A 163 -15.83 11.35 4.16
N ASN A 164 -16.40 10.16 3.93
CA ASN A 164 -17.82 9.94 3.62
C ASN A 164 -18.31 10.76 2.41
N SER A 165 -17.42 11.05 1.47
CA SER A 165 -17.63 11.92 0.31
C SER A 165 -17.41 11.14 -0.98
N GLU A 166 -18.46 10.46 -1.46
CA GLU A 166 -18.43 9.66 -2.69
C GLU A 166 -18.87 10.51 -3.88
N VAL A 167 -17.90 10.90 -4.70
CA VAL A 167 -18.17 11.69 -5.91
C VAL A 167 -19.01 10.88 -6.91
N GLY A 168 -20.08 11.50 -7.40
CA GLY A 168 -21.07 10.85 -8.27
C GLY A 168 -22.22 10.17 -7.50
N LYS A 169 -22.19 10.19 -6.17
CA LYS A 169 -23.27 9.65 -5.33
C LYS A 169 -23.80 10.68 -4.36
N ASN A 170 -23.07 11.01 -3.29
CA ASN A 170 -23.45 12.05 -2.32
C ASN A 170 -22.71 13.38 -2.54
N VAL A 171 -21.66 13.39 -3.36
CA VAL A 171 -21.01 14.60 -3.87
C VAL A 171 -21.30 14.70 -5.36
N PRO A 172 -22.08 15.68 -5.82
CA PRO A 172 -22.38 15.87 -7.23
C PRO A 172 -21.11 16.12 -8.05
N THR A 173 -21.00 15.49 -9.22
CA THR A 173 -19.85 15.70 -10.11
C THR A 173 -19.68 17.15 -10.55
N GLY A 174 -20.78 17.93 -10.60
CA GLY A 174 -20.75 19.36 -10.90
C GLY A 174 -19.97 20.19 -9.89
N GLU A 175 -19.84 19.73 -8.63
CA GLU A 175 -19.01 20.42 -7.64
C GLU A 175 -17.53 20.45 -8.02
N LEU A 176 -17.08 19.49 -8.83
CA LEU A 176 -15.69 19.44 -9.27
C LEU A 176 -15.31 20.55 -10.25
N ALA A 177 -16.31 21.18 -10.89
CA ALA A 177 -16.09 22.30 -11.83
C ALA A 177 -15.53 23.57 -11.17
N GLN A 178 -15.59 23.67 -9.84
CA GLN A 178 -14.98 24.78 -9.10
C GLN A 178 -13.46 24.69 -8.96
N TYR A 179 -12.87 23.52 -9.22
CA TYR A 179 -11.43 23.29 -9.11
C TYR A 179 -10.74 23.56 -10.43
N ASP A 180 -9.48 24.07 -10.36
CA ASP A 180 -8.64 24.28 -11.56
C ASP A 180 -8.23 22.94 -12.20
N ALA A 181 -8.12 21.88 -11.39
CA ALA A 181 -7.82 20.53 -11.88
C ALA A 181 -8.46 19.46 -11.00
N VAL A 182 -8.71 18.28 -11.58
CA VAL A 182 -9.24 17.11 -10.89
C VAL A 182 -8.35 15.92 -11.20
N LEU A 183 -7.87 15.26 -10.13
CA LEU A 183 -7.11 14.00 -10.20
C LEU A 183 -7.99 12.84 -9.77
N ILE A 184 -8.11 11.82 -10.61
CA ILE A 184 -8.86 10.60 -10.31
C ILE A 184 -7.89 9.53 -9.81
N ALA A 185 -8.00 9.15 -8.52
CA ALA A 185 -7.15 8.18 -7.83
C ALA A 185 -7.99 7.12 -7.08
N THR A 186 -9.10 6.70 -7.69
CA THR A 186 -10.14 5.85 -7.06
C THR A 186 -9.73 4.40 -6.85
N GLY A 187 -8.60 3.97 -7.39
CA GLY A 187 -8.13 2.58 -7.34
C GLY A 187 -9.02 1.64 -8.17
N SER A 188 -8.79 0.33 -8.00
CA SER A 188 -9.55 -0.73 -8.66
C SER A 188 -10.36 -1.51 -7.61
N THR A 189 -11.66 -1.26 -7.53
CA THR A 189 -12.52 -1.78 -6.47
C THR A 189 -13.57 -2.80 -6.94
N VAL A 190 -13.67 -3.01 -8.25
CA VAL A 190 -14.56 -4.04 -8.82
C VAL A 190 -13.80 -5.36 -8.85
N PRO A 191 -14.22 -6.37 -8.06
CA PRO A 191 -13.55 -7.66 -8.04
C PRO A 191 -13.76 -8.42 -9.35
N ARG A 192 -12.80 -9.24 -9.73
CA ARG A 192 -13.00 -10.22 -10.81
C ARG A 192 -13.85 -11.34 -10.26
N GLY A 193 -14.98 -11.59 -10.92
CA GLY A 193 -15.83 -12.73 -10.61
C GLY A 193 -15.17 -14.05 -10.99
N LEU A 194 -15.62 -15.13 -10.36
CA LEU A 194 -15.25 -16.49 -10.72
C LEU A 194 -16.46 -17.13 -11.41
N PRO A 195 -16.47 -17.27 -12.75
CA PRO A 195 -17.66 -17.73 -13.50
C PRO A 195 -17.77 -19.27 -13.48
N ILE A 196 -17.99 -19.84 -12.29
CA ILE A 196 -18.18 -21.27 -12.08
C ILE A 196 -19.50 -21.54 -11.37
N PRO A 197 -20.12 -22.71 -11.52
CA PRO A 197 -21.29 -23.11 -10.75
C PRO A 197 -21.01 -23.04 -9.24
N GLY A 198 -21.91 -22.41 -8.49
CA GLY A 198 -21.79 -22.26 -7.05
C GLY A 198 -21.07 -21.00 -6.58
N ALA A 199 -20.61 -20.13 -7.47
CA ALA A 199 -20.00 -18.84 -7.09
C ALA A 199 -20.99 -17.90 -6.35
N ASP A 200 -22.27 -18.14 -6.47
CA ASP A 200 -23.38 -17.43 -5.84
C ASP A 200 -23.89 -18.07 -4.54
N LEU A 201 -23.27 -19.18 -4.11
CA LEU A 201 -23.69 -19.87 -2.90
C LEU A 201 -23.38 -19.05 -1.64
N LYS A 202 -24.21 -19.24 -0.62
CA LYS A 202 -24.01 -18.64 0.69
C LYS A 202 -22.66 -19.06 1.28
N GLY A 203 -21.88 -18.07 1.71
CA GLY A 203 -20.56 -18.27 2.29
C GLY A 203 -19.43 -18.09 1.29
N VAL A 204 -19.73 -17.77 0.02
CA VAL A 204 -18.76 -17.29 -0.97
C VAL A 204 -18.70 -15.77 -0.86
N HIS A 205 -17.50 -15.23 -0.64
CA HIS A 205 -17.27 -13.81 -0.39
C HIS A 205 -16.04 -13.32 -1.13
N PHE A 206 -16.06 -12.08 -1.57
CA PHE A 206 -14.87 -11.43 -2.06
C PHE A 206 -13.95 -10.98 -0.91
N ALA A 207 -12.65 -10.96 -1.15
CA ALA A 207 -11.67 -10.51 -0.17
C ALA A 207 -11.99 -9.12 0.39
N MET A 208 -12.45 -8.19 -0.47
CA MET A 208 -12.80 -6.83 -0.06
C MET A 208 -14.18 -6.69 0.62
N GLU A 209 -14.88 -7.78 0.86
CA GLU A 209 -15.99 -7.87 1.80
C GLU A 209 -15.51 -8.36 3.18
N PHE A 210 -14.53 -9.24 3.20
CA PHE A 210 -13.99 -9.89 4.40
C PHE A 210 -12.93 -9.05 5.13
N LEU A 211 -11.90 -8.59 4.42
CA LEU A 211 -10.76 -7.88 5.01
C LEU A 211 -11.14 -6.54 5.66
N PRO A 212 -11.98 -5.68 5.03
CA PRO A 212 -12.40 -4.43 5.65
C PRO A 212 -13.16 -4.62 6.96
N GLN A 213 -13.99 -5.67 7.05
CA GLN A 213 -14.71 -5.98 8.30
C GLN A 213 -13.74 -6.32 9.44
N GLN A 214 -12.67 -7.06 9.14
CA GLN A 214 -11.65 -7.35 10.16
C GLN A 214 -10.91 -6.08 10.59
N THR A 215 -10.57 -5.21 9.66
CA THR A 215 -9.96 -3.92 10.01
C THR A 215 -10.89 -3.07 10.87
N ARG A 216 -12.20 -3.01 10.55
CA ARG A 216 -13.18 -2.32 11.39
C ARG A 216 -13.19 -2.85 12.83
N ARG A 217 -13.13 -4.18 13.02
CA ARG A 217 -13.03 -4.80 14.36
C ARG A 217 -11.75 -4.38 15.09
N VAL A 218 -10.62 -4.37 14.41
CA VAL A 218 -9.33 -3.93 14.97
C VAL A 218 -9.41 -2.46 15.41
N LEU A 219 -10.08 -1.61 14.63
CA LEU A 219 -10.27 -0.19 14.92
C LEU A 219 -11.41 0.08 15.93
N GLY A 220 -12.07 -0.95 16.46
CA GLY A 220 -13.21 -0.78 17.35
C GLY A 220 -14.45 -0.17 16.69
N LYS A 221 -14.53 -0.21 15.35
CA LYS A 221 -15.63 0.33 14.57
C LYS A 221 -16.72 -0.72 14.34
N PRO A 222 -17.99 -0.30 14.21
CA PRO A 222 -19.08 -1.24 13.92
C PRO A 222 -18.90 -1.87 12.52
N VAL A 223 -19.24 -3.15 12.43
CA VAL A 223 -19.46 -3.83 11.16
C VAL A 223 -20.92 -3.62 10.77
N VAL A 224 -21.15 -2.94 9.66
CA VAL A 224 -22.50 -2.46 9.25
C VAL A 224 -23.23 -3.48 8.38
N GLU A 225 -22.49 -4.46 7.84
CA GLU A 225 -22.99 -5.49 6.93
C GLU A 225 -23.13 -6.84 7.64
N GLN A 226 -23.66 -7.85 6.92
CA GLN A 226 -23.67 -9.20 7.44
C GLN A 226 -22.25 -9.64 7.81
N GLU A 227 -22.03 -10.05 9.06
CA GLU A 227 -20.72 -10.45 9.55
C GLU A 227 -20.15 -11.65 8.79
N ILE A 228 -18.92 -11.48 8.32
CA ILE A 228 -18.14 -12.55 7.72
C ILE A 228 -17.03 -12.91 8.72
N LEU A 229 -17.11 -14.12 9.29
CA LEU A 229 -16.16 -14.65 10.25
C LEU A 229 -15.72 -16.05 9.86
N ALA A 230 -14.42 -16.29 9.93
CA ALA A 230 -13.81 -17.62 9.70
C ALA A 230 -13.81 -18.51 10.94
N THR A 231 -14.10 -17.95 12.13
CA THR A 231 -14.05 -18.65 13.42
C THR A 231 -14.81 -19.98 13.40
N GLY A 232 -14.10 -21.06 13.68
CA GLY A 232 -14.66 -22.42 13.71
C GLY A 232 -15.12 -22.99 12.37
N LYS A 233 -14.86 -22.32 11.26
CA LYS A 233 -15.28 -22.75 9.92
C LYS A 233 -14.14 -23.43 9.16
N ASN A 234 -14.51 -24.26 8.18
CA ASN A 234 -13.58 -24.73 7.16
C ASN A 234 -13.53 -23.66 6.07
N VAL A 235 -12.34 -23.13 5.80
CA VAL A 235 -12.13 -22.01 4.89
C VAL A 235 -11.41 -22.50 3.64
N VAL A 236 -11.86 -22.04 2.48
CA VAL A 236 -11.17 -22.18 1.21
C VAL A 236 -10.89 -20.79 0.68
N VAL A 237 -9.62 -20.49 0.42
CA VAL A 237 -9.18 -19.26 -0.24
C VAL A 237 -8.82 -19.59 -1.68
N ILE A 238 -9.43 -18.89 -2.63
CA ILE A 238 -9.17 -19.06 -4.07
C ILE A 238 -8.34 -17.88 -4.55
N GLY A 239 -7.08 -18.15 -4.88
CA GLY A 239 -6.07 -17.19 -5.30
C GLY A 239 -4.85 -17.20 -4.38
N GLY A 240 -3.65 -17.32 -4.98
CA GLY A 240 -2.36 -17.43 -4.28
C GLY A 240 -1.56 -16.13 -4.20
N GLY A 241 -2.13 -14.99 -4.65
CA GLY A 241 -1.47 -13.69 -4.57
C GLY A 241 -1.54 -13.07 -3.15
N ASP A 242 -1.01 -11.85 -2.99
CA ASP A 242 -0.94 -11.15 -1.69
C ASP A 242 -2.29 -11.01 -1.01
N THR A 243 -3.34 -10.67 -1.78
CA THR A 243 -4.72 -10.61 -1.24
C THR A 243 -5.21 -11.95 -0.70
N GLY A 244 -4.88 -13.05 -1.39
CA GLY A 244 -5.19 -14.40 -0.91
C GLY A 244 -4.43 -14.71 0.39
N SER A 245 -3.16 -14.35 0.45
CA SER A 245 -2.32 -14.47 1.64
C SER A 245 -2.90 -13.69 2.83
N ASP A 246 -3.41 -12.48 2.59
CA ASP A 246 -4.07 -11.66 3.61
C ASP A 246 -5.34 -12.32 4.13
N CYS A 247 -6.13 -12.94 3.25
CA CYS A 247 -7.31 -13.73 3.64
C CYS A 247 -6.92 -14.97 4.46
N VAL A 248 -5.84 -15.65 4.08
CA VAL A 248 -5.28 -16.81 4.82
C VAL A 248 -4.89 -16.35 6.23
N GLY A 249 -4.01 -15.35 6.34
CA GLY A 249 -3.53 -14.83 7.61
C GLY A 249 -4.64 -14.32 8.53
N THR A 250 -5.64 -13.65 7.97
CA THR A 250 -6.82 -13.18 8.70
C THR A 250 -7.68 -14.34 9.19
N SER A 251 -7.95 -15.34 8.35
CA SER A 251 -8.76 -16.51 8.72
C SER A 251 -8.13 -17.34 9.83
N LEU A 252 -6.81 -17.52 9.79
CA LEU A 252 -6.06 -18.22 10.84
C LEU A 252 -6.17 -17.47 12.18
N ARG A 253 -5.98 -16.14 12.18
CA ARG A 253 -6.11 -15.30 13.38
C ARG A 253 -7.51 -15.23 13.93
N GLN A 254 -8.52 -15.44 13.10
CA GLN A 254 -9.91 -15.57 13.53
C GLN A 254 -10.24 -16.97 14.11
N GLY A 255 -9.31 -17.92 14.07
CA GLY A 255 -9.51 -19.26 14.58
C GLY A 255 -10.37 -20.15 13.69
N CYS A 256 -10.08 -20.19 12.38
CA CYS A 256 -10.72 -21.15 11.48
C CYS A 256 -10.37 -22.60 11.86
N LYS A 257 -11.29 -23.54 11.59
CA LYS A 257 -11.11 -24.97 11.90
C LYS A 257 -10.13 -25.65 10.95
N SER A 258 -10.20 -25.29 9.68
CA SER A 258 -9.29 -25.74 8.62
C SER A 258 -9.18 -24.66 7.55
N LEU A 259 -8.07 -24.65 6.83
CA LEU A 259 -7.85 -23.72 5.73
C LEU A 259 -7.17 -24.43 4.57
N VAL A 260 -7.70 -24.19 3.36
CA VAL A 260 -7.11 -24.61 2.08
C VAL A 260 -6.96 -23.39 1.20
N ASN A 261 -5.78 -23.20 0.63
CA ASN A 261 -5.56 -22.16 -0.39
C ASN A 261 -5.38 -22.83 -1.75
N LEU A 262 -6.16 -22.38 -2.73
CA LEU A 262 -6.13 -22.89 -4.11
C LEU A 262 -5.51 -21.83 -5.03
N GLU A 263 -4.50 -22.26 -5.79
CA GLU A 263 -3.84 -21.43 -6.78
C GLU A 263 -4.10 -22.00 -8.19
N LEU A 264 -4.31 -21.11 -9.16
CA LEU A 264 -4.55 -21.47 -10.55
C LEU A 264 -3.28 -21.97 -11.24
N LEU A 265 -2.15 -21.33 -10.93
CA LEU A 265 -0.86 -21.67 -11.54
C LEU A 265 -0.22 -22.87 -10.85
N PRO A 266 0.61 -23.65 -11.57
CA PRO A 266 1.40 -24.71 -10.95
C PRO A 266 2.35 -24.12 -9.91
N LYS A 267 2.75 -24.97 -8.93
CA LYS A 267 3.71 -24.56 -7.91
C LYS A 267 5.02 -24.09 -8.57
N PRO A 268 5.45 -22.84 -8.31
CA PRO A 268 6.70 -22.35 -8.86
C PRO A 268 7.91 -23.17 -8.41
N PRO A 269 9.01 -23.17 -9.18
CA PRO A 269 10.26 -23.79 -8.76
C PRO A 269 10.86 -23.08 -7.54
N ILE A 270 11.76 -23.76 -6.84
CA ILE A 270 12.50 -23.15 -5.71
C ILE A 270 13.54 -22.19 -6.26
N ASP A 271 14.25 -22.59 -7.32
CA ASP A 271 15.32 -21.80 -7.94
C ASP A 271 14.84 -21.16 -9.24
N ARG A 272 15.50 -20.08 -9.64
CA ARG A 272 15.24 -19.36 -10.88
C ARG A 272 15.47 -20.26 -12.11
N HIS A 273 14.45 -20.35 -12.98
CA HIS A 273 14.58 -21.11 -14.22
C HIS A 273 15.46 -20.38 -15.24
N PRO A 274 16.23 -21.08 -16.09
CA PRO A 274 17.06 -20.47 -17.15
C PRO A 274 16.28 -19.58 -18.11
N ASP A 275 15.01 -19.87 -18.40
CA ASP A 275 14.13 -19.06 -19.26
C ASP A 275 13.61 -17.78 -18.57
N ASN A 276 13.92 -17.61 -17.29
CA ASN A 276 13.61 -16.41 -16.53
C ASN A 276 14.89 -15.79 -15.94
N PRO A 277 15.80 -15.31 -16.81
CA PRO A 277 17.11 -14.83 -16.40
C PRO A 277 17.03 -13.52 -15.62
N TRP A 278 18.02 -13.26 -14.76
CA TRP A 278 18.22 -11.94 -14.19
C TRP A 278 18.41 -10.90 -15.32
N PRO A 279 17.91 -9.66 -15.24
CA PRO A 279 17.29 -9.02 -14.06
C PRO A 279 15.75 -9.11 -14.03
N GLN A 280 15.13 -10.01 -14.76
CA GLN A 280 13.69 -10.18 -14.76
C GLN A 280 13.17 -10.52 -13.36
N TRP A 281 11.90 -10.21 -13.11
CA TRP A 281 11.22 -10.67 -11.90
C TRP A 281 11.29 -12.19 -11.78
N SER A 282 11.73 -12.66 -10.63
CA SER A 282 11.95 -14.09 -10.40
C SER A 282 10.65 -14.84 -10.16
N PHE A 283 10.31 -15.80 -11.03
CA PHE A 283 9.18 -16.71 -10.86
C PHE A 283 9.60 -17.93 -10.02
N VAL A 284 9.83 -17.71 -8.72
CA VAL A 284 10.19 -18.74 -7.75
C VAL A 284 9.14 -18.84 -6.66
N LEU A 285 9.11 -19.98 -5.97
CA LEU A 285 8.26 -20.16 -4.80
C LEU A 285 8.62 -19.14 -3.72
N ARG A 286 7.64 -18.37 -3.31
CA ARG A 286 7.76 -17.42 -2.20
C ARG A 286 6.83 -17.82 -1.08
N THR A 287 7.28 -17.65 0.14
CA THR A 287 6.46 -17.76 1.33
C THR A 287 6.02 -16.37 1.77
N SER A 288 4.76 -16.25 2.18
CA SER A 288 4.27 -15.01 2.76
C SER A 288 4.68 -14.90 4.21
N SER A 289 4.88 -13.68 4.69
CA SER A 289 5.05 -13.33 6.10
C SER A 289 3.73 -13.21 6.86
N SER A 290 2.62 -13.58 6.25
CA SER A 290 1.25 -13.41 6.79
C SER A 290 0.92 -14.39 7.89
#